data_f8a23aba15c7e1682c667df82200a2c2
#
_entry.id   f8a23aba15c7e1682c667df82200a2c2
#
_cell.length_a   1.000
_cell.length_b   1.000
_cell.length_c   1.000
_cell.angle_alpha   90.00
_cell.angle_beta   90.00
_cell.angle_gamma   90.00
#
_symmetry.space_group_name_H-M   'P 1'
#
loop_
_entity.id
_entity.type
_entity.pdbx_description
1 polymer ?
#
loop_
_entity_poly.entity_id
_entity_poly.type
_entity_poly.pdbx_seq_one_letter_code
_entity_poly.pdbx_strand_id
1 'polypeptide(L)'
;MATSGGFRAMMGVFVGFSVSPSLTWANTQQAEIALNADNEEVQLFGLIAPNPGLELRMSGPNDLITLDFAEEAGDVWADIRKGFSVPDLETQAVQVRERALLKNKRMVNNMLQRSEPYIYFIAQECAKRGMPSELALLPFIESQFNPHARSPSAAEGLWQFIPSTGRQFDLKQNKWVDERRDLVASTRAALDYLTYLYDMHGDWHLALLSYNWGEGSVLRAVKKAQEAGLEPTLDNLELPLETKHYIPKL
;
A
#
# COMPACT_ATOMS: atom_id res chain seq x y z
N MET A 1 1.55 -7.34 -29.44
CA MET A 1 1.65 -5.89 -29.62
C MET A 1 0.51 -5.27 -28.82
N ALA A 2 0.76 -4.80 -27.61
CA ALA A 2 -0.21 -4.08 -26.79
C ALA A 2 0.15 -2.60 -26.88
N THR A 3 -0.73 -1.83 -27.50
CA THR A 3 -0.61 -0.37 -27.60
C THR A 3 -0.90 0.24 -26.23
N SER A 4 0.10 0.88 -25.64
CA SER A 4 -0.06 1.72 -24.46
C SER A 4 -0.89 2.95 -24.85
N GLY A 5 -2.17 2.96 -24.50
CA GLY A 5 -3.00 4.15 -24.59
C GLY A 5 -2.69 5.05 -23.40
N GLY A 6 -1.97 6.14 -23.64
CA GLY A 6 -1.80 7.21 -22.65
C GLY A 6 -3.13 7.88 -22.36
N PHE A 7 -3.48 7.98 -21.08
CA PHE A 7 -4.65 8.72 -20.63
C PHE A 7 -4.30 10.21 -20.55
N ARG A 8 -4.91 11.03 -21.40
CA ARG A 8 -4.87 12.49 -21.30
C ARG A 8 -6.12 12.99 -20.61
N ALA A 9 -5.98 13.62 -19.47
CA ALA A 9 -7.08 14.34 -18.83
C ALA A 9 -7.04 15.80 -19.31
N MET A 10 -8.11 16.25 -19.98
CA MET A 10 -8.27 17.65 -20.40
C MET A 10 -9.06 18.41 -19.35
N MET A 11 -8.50 19.50 -18.85
CA MET A 11 -9.17 20.41 -17.93
C MET A 11 -9.45 21.73 -18.63
N GLY A 12 -10.72 22.15 -18.62
CA GLY A 12 -11.10 23.50 -19.08
C GLY A 12 -11.02 24.49 -17.92
N VAL A 13 -10.30 25.59 -18.10
CA VAL A 13 -10.20 26.66 -17.12
C VAL A 13 -11.17 27.77 -17.52
N PHE A 14 -12.14 28.09 -16.65
CA PHE A 14 -12.99 29.27 -16.77
C PHE A 14 -12.52 30.31 -15.76
N VAL A 15 -12.19 31.50 -16.23
CA VAL A 15 -11.82 32.62 -15.38
C VAL A 15 -13.04 33.00 -14.50
N GLY A 16 -12.89 32.85 -13.20
CA GLY A 16 -13.89 33.26 -12.20
C GLY A 16 -14.87 32.19 -11.72
N PHE A 17 -14.66 30.88 -12.05
CA PHE A 17 -15.49 29.79 -11.54
C PHE A 17 -14.62 28.66 -10.98
N SER A 18 -15.12 28.00 -9.93
CA SER A 18 -14.53 26.74 -9.47
C SER A 18 -14.71 25.68 -10.56
N VAL A 19 -13.63 25.08 -10.99
CA VAL A 19 -13.65 24.00 -11.99
C VAL A 19 -13.43 22.69 -11.27
N SER A 20 -14.41 21.79 -11.38
CA SER A 20 -14.26 20.42 -10.91
C SER A 20 -13.73 19.56 -12.05
N PRO A 21 -12.44 19.20 -12.07
CA PRO A 21 -11.91 18.31 -13.08
C PRO A 21 -12.33 16.88 -12.79
N SER A 22 -12.94 16.24 -13.76
CA SER A 22 -13.10 14.79 -13.72
C SER A 22 -11.77 14.15 -14.12
N LEU A 23 -10.98 13.77 -13.13
CA LEU A 23 -9.85 12.88 -13.35
C LEU A 23 -10.44 11.49 -13.63
N THR A 24 -10.27 10.98 -14.85
CA THR A 24 -10.54 9.58 -15.17
C THR A 24 -9.39 8.71 -14.64
N TRP A 25 -9.16 8.80 -13.39
CA TRP A 25 -8.41 7.85 -12.60
C TRP A 25 -9.43 7.15 -11.72
N ALA A 26 -9.32 5.88 -11.59
CA ALA A 26 -10.28 5.09 -10.83
C ALA A 26 -10.54 5.75 -9.46
N ASN A 27 -11.64 6.42 -9.35
CA ASN A 27 -12.25 7.20 -8.27
C ASN A 27 -11.98 8.71 -8.31
N THR A 28 -13.04 9.38 -8.63
CA THR A 28 -13.40 10.76 -8.45
C THR A 28 -12.84 11.41 -7.19
N GLN A 29 -11.62 11.92 -7.25
CA GLN A 29 -11.23 13.02 -6.38
C GLN A 29 -11.43 14.33 -7.16
N GLN A 30 -12.30 15.17 -6.68
CA GLN A 30 -12.47 16.54 -7.19
C GLN A 30 -11.32 17.38 -6.62
N ALA A 31 -10.50 17.93 -7.49
CA ALA A 31 -9.55 18.98 -7.12
C ALA A 31 -10.14 20.34 -7.49
N GLU A 32 -10.16 21.28 -6.55
CA GLU A 32 -10.48 22.67 -6.81
C GLU A 32 -9.19 23.42 -7.17
N ILE A 33 -9.22 24.10 -8.30
CA ILE A 33 -8.14 25.00 -8.74
C ILE A 33 -8.62 26.43 -8.53
N ALA A 34 -8.00 27.16 -7.61
CA ALA A 34 -8.22 28.58 -7.44
C ALA A 34 -7.14 29.35 -8.21
N LEU A 35 -7.57 30.16 -9.19
CA LEU A 35 -6.70 31.10 -9.89
C LEU A 35 -6.71 32.44 -9.14
N ASN A 36 -5.56 32.90 -8.70
CA ASN A 36 -5.42 34.23 -8.14
C ASN A 36 -5.14 35.21 -9.28
N ALA A 37 -6.02 36.19 -9.50
CA ALA A 37 -5.97 37.08 -10.66
C ALA A 37 -4.75 38.03 -10.68
N ASP A 38 -4.04 38.17 -9.58
CA ASP A 38 -2.92 39.11 -9.43
C ASP A 38 -1.51 38.50 -9.48
N ASN A 39 -1.42 37.18 -9.53
CA ASN A 39 -0.14 36.46 -9.68
C ASN A 39 -0.38 35.25 -10.59
N GLU A 40 0.49 35.06 -11.56
CA GLU A 40 0.49 33.92 -12.50
C GLU A 40 0.77 32.55 -11.82
N GLU A 41 0.56 32.44 -10.51
CA GLU A 41 0.71 31.18 -9.77
C GLU A 41 -0.64 30.47 -9.60
N VAL A 42 -0.73 29.29 -10.16
CA VAL A 42 -1.84 28.37 -9.92
C VAL A 42 -1.57 27.60 -8.63
N GLN A 43 -2.37 27.83 -7.59
CA GLN A 43 -2.31 27.03 -6.37
C GLN A 43 -3.36 25.92 -6.43
N LEU A 44 -2.89 24.67 -6.39
CA LEU A 44 -3.74 23.49 -6.28
C LEU A 44 -4.08 23.26 -4.80
N PHE A 45 -5.32 23.58 -4.42
CA PHE A 45 -5.86 23.25 -3.11
C PHE A 45 -6.60 21.90 -3.17
N GLY A 46 -6.07 20.92 -2.52
CA GLY A 46 -6.67 19.59 -2.36
C GLY A 46 -5.63 18.49 -2.57
N LEU A 47 -5.70 17.55 -1.79
CA LEU A 47 -5.07 16.22 -1.58
C LEU A 47 -4.18 15.59 -2.69
N ILE A 48 -3.50 16.38 -3.49
CA ILE A 48 -2.39 15.89 -4.27
C ILE A 48 -1.12 16.19 -3.45
N ALA A 49 -0.61 15.18 -2.76
CA ALA A 49 0.76 15.26 -2.29
C ALA A 49 1.64 15.63 -3.49
N PRO A 50 2.64 16.53 -3.33
CA PRO A 50 3.46 16.93 -4.46
C PRO A 50 4.11 15.67 -5.05
N ASN A 51 3.57 15.25 -6.19
CA ASN A 51 4.19 14.23 -7.01
C ASN A 51 5.34 14.94 -7.72
N PRO A 52 6.62 14.60 -7.47
CA PRO A 52 7.77 15.30 -8.05
C PRO A 52 7.86 15.19 -9.58
N GLY A 53 6.97 14.39 -10.21
CA GLY A 53 6.85 14.27 -11.66
C GLY A 53 5.66 15.01 -12.27
N LEU A 54 4.95 15.87 -11.51
CA LEU A 54 3.83 16.64 -12.06
C LEU A 54 4.34 17.96 -12.67
N GLU A 55 4.58 17.97 -13.96
CA GLU A 55 4.82 19.22 -14.69
C GLU A 55 3.50 19.80 -15.21
N LEU A 56 3.17 21.02 -14.78
CA LEU A 56 2.09 21.83 -15.33
C LEU A 56 2.63 22.60 -16.55
N ARG A 57 2.24 22.21 -17.74
CA ARG A 57 2.56 22.97 -18.96
C ARG A 57 1.35 23.77 -19.39
N MET A 58 1.50 25.10 -19.40
CA MET A 58 0.53 26.03 -19.97
C MET A 58 1.04 26.51 -21.33
N SER A 59 0.25 26.30 -22.38
CA SER A 59 0.63 26.69 -23.75
C SER A 59 0.00 28.01 -24.21
N GLY A 60 -0.76 28.72 -23.35
CA GLY A 60 -1.34 30.02 -23.66
C GLY A 60 -2.50 30.40 -22.73
N PRO A 61 -2.94 31.66 -22.72
CA PRO A 61 -3.91 32.20 -21.76
C PRO A 61 -5.35 31.63 -21.91
N ASN A 62 -5.63 30.86 -22.93
CA ASN A 62 -6.95 30.21 -23.18
C ASN A 62 -6.82 28.70 -23.44
N ASP A 63 -5.67 28.09 -23.18
CA ASP A 63 -5.48 26.70 -23.49
C ASP A 63 -5.84 25.78 -22.31
N LEU A 64 -6.19 24.57 -22.66
CA LEU A 64 -6.49 23.51 -21.71
C LEU A 64 -5.19 23.11 -20.97
N ILE A 65 -5.25 23.07 -19.65
CA ILE A 65 -4.18 22.47 -18.85
C ILE A 65 -4.22 20.96 -19.09
N THR A 66 -3.18 20.43 -19.71
CA THR A 66 -3.03 18.99 -19.89
C THR A 66 -2.11 18.49 -18.78
N LEU A 67 -2.66 17.67 -17.89
CA LEU A 67 -1.87 16.94 -16.92
C LEU A 67 -1.43 15.63 -17.57
N ASP A 68 -0.16 15.53 -17.94
CA ASP A 68 0.39 14.32 -18.51
C ASP A 68 0.96 13.44 -17.39
N PHE A 69 0.16 12.49 -16.94
CA PHE A 69 0.56 11.51 -15.93
C PHE A 69 1.29 10.30 -16.55
N ALA A 70 1.40 10.27 -17.86
CA ALA A 70 1.76 9.05 -18.58
C ALA A 70 3.27 8.86 -18.79
N GLU A 71 4.08 9.91 -18.69
CA GLU A 71 5.51 9.78 -19.03
C GLU A 71 6.41 9.35 -17.87
N GLU A 72 5.95 9.41 -16.60
CA GLU A 72 6.75 9.03 -15.45
C GLU A 72 6.16 7.96 -14.53
N ALA A 73 4.89 7.58 -14.69
CA ALA A 73 4.37 6.39 -14.04
C ALA A 73 4.89 5.16 -14.79
N GLY A 74 6.12 4.77 -14.51
CA GLY A 74 6.63 3.45 -14.87
C GLY A 74 5.62 2.38 -14.42
N ASP A 75 5.69 1.19 -15.02
CA ASP A 75 4.87 0.06 -14.56
C ASP A 75 5.15 -0.19 -13.06
N VAL A 76 4.25 0.27 -12.19
CA VAL A 76 4.39 0.12 -10.72
C VAL A 76 4.67 -1.34 -10.33
N TRP A 77 4.15 -2.29 -11.08
CA TRP A 77 4.40 -3.71 -10.87
C TRP A 77 5.83 -4.11 -11.25
N ALA A 78 6.40 -3.48 -12.29
CA ALA A 78 7.79 -3.68 -12.63
C ALA A 78 8.71 -3.13 -11.54
N ASP A 79 8.37 -1.97 -10.97
CA ASP A 79 9.16 -1.37 -9.89
C ASP A 79 9.04 -2.17 -8.59
N ILE A 80 7.84 -2.65 -8.24
CA ILE A 80 7.65 -3.57 -7.11
C ILE A 80 8.51 -4.83 -7.31
N ARG A 81 8.46 -5.47 -8.49
CA ARG A 81 9.29 -6.68 -8.75
C ARG A 81 10.79 -6.43 -8.63
N LYS A 82 11.28 -5.25 -9.04
CA LYS A 82 12.71 -4.89 -8.92
C LYS A 82 13.17 -4.71 -7.49
N GLY A 83 12.27 -4.30 -6.61
CA GLY A 83 12.56 -4.03 -5.20
C GLY A 83 12.33 -5.22 -4.27
N PHE A 84 12.05 -6.41 -4.79
CA PHE A 84 11.92 -7.63 -4.01
C PHE A 84 13.25 -7.97 -3.32
N SER A 85 13.19 -8.15 -2.01
CA SER A 85 14.37 -8.46 -1.20
C SER A 85 14.07 -9.29 0.06
N VAL A 86 12.82 -9.67 0.29
CA VAL A 86 12.50 -10.71 1.28
C VAL A 86 13.02 -12.05 0.74
N PRO A 87 13.74 -12.86 1.54
CA PRO A 87 14.21 -14.15 1.08
C PRO A 87 13.07 -15.05 0.60
N ASP A 88 13.27 -15.73 -0.53
CA ASP A 88 12.27 -16.65 -1.08
C ASP A 88 12.03 -17.85 -0.18
N LEU A 89 10.79 -18.32 -0.14
CA LEU A 89 10.38 -19.54 0.56
C LEU A 89 10.02 -20.63 -0.46
N GLU A 90 10.92 -21.58 -0.62
CA GLU A 90 10.67 -22.76 -1.46
C GLU A 90 9.95 -23.86 -0.68
N THR A 91 8.68 -23.65 -0.32
CA THR A 91 7.89 -24.62 0.43
C THR A 91 6.72 -25.16 -0.39
N GLN A 92 6.26 -26.38 -0.04
CA GLN A 92 5.05 -26.95 -0.63
C GLN A 92 3.82 -26.02 -0.44
N ALA A 93 3.76 -25.30 0.67
CA ALA A 93 2.67 -24.37 0.97
C ALA A 93 2.64 -23.22 -0.04
N VAL A 94 3.79 -22.66 -0.41
CA VAL A 94 3.92 -21.63 -1.47
C VAL A 94 3.43 -22.18 -2.81
N GLN A 95 3.91 -23.36 -3.22
CA GLN A 95 3.50 -23.97 -4.50
C GLN A 95 1.99 -24.26 -4.58
N VAL A 96 1.39 -24.70 -3.47
CA VAL A 96 -0.07 -24.93 -3.40
C VAL A 96 -0.81 -23.60 -3.54
N ARG A 97 -0.31 -22.53 -2.92
CA ARG A 97 -0.94 -21.21 -2.98
C ARG A 97 -0.83 -20.60 -4.36
N GLU A 98 0.34 -20.65 -4.97
CA GLU A 98 0.58 -20.20 -6.35
C GLU A 98 -0.39 -20.88 -7.33
N ARG A 99 -0.50 -22.22 -7.27
CA ARG A 99 -1.45 -22.95 -8.12
C ARG A 99 -2.89 -22.54 -7.88
N ALA A 100 -3.28 -22.23 -6.65
CA ALA A 100 -4.62 -21.76 -6.32
C ALA A 100 -4.90 -20.37 -6.90
N LEU A 101 -3.93 -19.45 -6.85
CA LEU A 101 -4.02 -18.13 -7.47
C LEU A 101 -4.13 -18.23 -8.99
N LEU A 102 -3.27 -19.02 -9.63
CA LEU A 102 -3.28 -19.24 -11.08
C LEU A 102 -4.61 -19.83 -11.59
N LYS A 103 -5.27 -20.66 -10.78
CA LYS A 103 -6.60 -21.23 -11.11
C LYS A 103 -7.73 -20.22 -10.97
N ASN A 104 -7.58 -19.19 -10.15
CA ASN A 104 -8.65 -18.24 -9.86
C ASN A 104 -8.34 -16.83 -10.40
N LYS A 105 -8.13 -16.75 -11.71
CA LYS A 105 -7.78 -15.50 -12.42
C LYS A 105 -8.78 -14.36 -12.14
N ARG A 106 -10.08 -14.69 -12.03
CA ARG A 106 -11.11 -13.68 -11.73
C ARG A 106 -10.90 -13.03 -10.35
N MET A 107 -10.60 -13.84 -9.36
CA MET A 107 -10.30 -13.34 -8.01
C MET A 107 -9.07 -12.45 -8.02
N VAL A 108 -7.98 -12.91 -8.66
CA VAL A 108 -6.73 -12.14 -8.78
C VAL A 108 -6.98 -10.82 -9.49
N ASN A 109 -7.67 -10.81 -10.64
CA ASN A 109 -7.99 -9.58 -11.35
C ASN A 109 -8.82 -8.60 -10.50
N ASN A 110 -9.81 -9.09 -9.75
CA ASN A 110 -10.60 -8.25 -8.85
C ASN A 110 -9.75 -7.65 -7.73
N MET A 111 -8.76 -8.39 -7.22
CA MET A 111 -7.83 -7.89 -6.21
C MET A 111 -6.90 -6.83 -6.80
N LEU A 112 -6.35 -7.07 -8.00
CA LEU A 112 -5.51 -6.11 -8.72
C LEU A 112 -6.27 -4.81 -8.99
N GLN A 113 -7.49 -4.87 -9.52
CA GLN A 113 -8.33 -3.68 -9.72
C GLN A 113 -8.57 -2.89 -8.44
N ARG A 114 -8.82 -3.58 -7.31
CA ARG A 114 -8.98 -2.89 -6.02
C ARG A 114 -7.70 -2.24 -5.52
N SER A 115 -6.54 -2.76 -5.89
CA SER A 115 -5.25 -2.19 -5.49
C SER A 115 -4.87 -0.92 -6.26
N GLU A 116 -5.38 -0.74 -7.48
CA GLU A 116 -5.01 0.38 -8.38
C GLU A 116 -4.99 1.76 -7.69
N PRO A 117 -5.98 2.15 -6.87
CA PRO A 117 -5.97 3.46 -6.23
C PRO A 117 -4.92 3.62 -5.12
N TYR A 118 -4.29 2.53 -4.67
CA TYR A 118 -3.48 2.50 -3.45
C TYR A 118 -2.04 2.09 -3.69
N ILE A 119 -1.82 1.12 -4.59
CA ILE A 119 -0.56 0.39 -4.71
C ILE A 119 0.63 1.29 -5.02
N TYR A 120 0.43 2.30 -5.89
CA TYR A 120 1.49 3.24 -6.24
C TYR A 120 1.98 4.00 -5.01
N PHE A 121 1.07 4.60 -4.21
CA PHE A 121 1.43 5.32 -3.01
C PHE A 121 2.18 4.41 -2.01
N ILE A 122 1.67 3.19 -1.80
CA ILE A 122 2.26 2.25 -0.85
C ILE A 122 3.67 1.83 -1.31
N ALA A 123 3.85 1.50 -2.60
CA ALA A 123 5.14 1.14 -3.17
C ALA A 123 6.16 2.28 -3.03
N GLN A 124 5.74 3.54 -3.28
CA GLN A 124 6.58 4.71 -3.10
C GLN A 124 7.00 4.91 -1.63
N GLU A 125 6.10 4.70 -0.68
CA GLU A 125 6.43 4.80 0.73
C GLU A 125 7.40 3.69 1.19
N CYS A 126 7.30 2.47 0.64
CA CYS A 126 8.30 1.41 0.84
C CYS A 126 9.67 1.81 0.27
N ALA A 127 9.70 2.27 -0.99
CA ALA A 127 10.94 2.68 -1.66
C ALA A 127 11.65 3.83 -0.94
N LYS A 128 10.92 4.86 -0.49
CA LYS A 128 11.47 6.00 0.28
C LYS A 128 12.16 5.56 1.58
N ARG A 129 11.75 4.44 2.15
CA ARG A 129 12.31 3.88 3.39
C ARG A 129 13.37 2.80 3.13
N GLY A 130 13.64 2.47 1.87
CA GLY A 130 14.55 1.38 1.51
C GLY A 130 14.05 0.00 1.98
N MET A 131 12.73 -0.14 2.13
CA MET A 131 12.11 -1.38 2.57
C MET A 131 11.85 -2.33 1.38
N PRO A 132 11.80 -3.65 1.61
CA PRO A 132 11.38 -4.61 0.60
C PRO A 132 10.02 -4.22 0.00
N SER A 133 9.96 -4.21 -1.32
CA SER A 133 8.73 -3.78 -2.01
C SER A 133 7.60 -4.80 -1.94
N GLU A 134 7.89 -6.06 -1.58
CA GLU A 134 6.88 -7.08 -1.24
C GLU A 134 5.93 -6.61 -0.15
N LEU A 135 6.42 -5.77 0.76
CA LEU A 135 5.60 -5.23 1.84
C LEU A 135 4.42 -4.40 1.32
N ALA A 136 4.53 -3.84 0.11
CA ALA A 136 3.40 -3.16 -0.54
C ALA A 136 2.26 -4.14 -0.91
N LEU A 137 2.52 -5.44 -0.91
CA LEU A 137 1.54 -6.47 -1.23
C LEU A 137 0.78 -6.98 0.00
N LEU A 138 1.18 -6.62 1.23
CA LEU A 138 0.51 -7.04 2.45
C LEU A 138 -1.01 -6.74 2.47
N PRO A 139 -1.50 -5.61 1.98
CA PRO A 139 -2.94 -5.36 1.91
C PRO A 139 -3.73 -6.38 1.07
N PHE A 140 -3.10 -7.14 0.15
CA PHE A 140 -3.75 -8.27 -0.52
C PHE A 140 -4.13 -9.38 0.46
N ILE A 141 -3.25 -9.65 1.43
CA ILE A 141 -3.43 -10.69 2.42
C ILE A 141 -4.37 -10.21 3.52
N GLU A 142 -4.18 -8.98 3.99
CA GLU A 142 -4.88 -8.41 5.13
C GLU A 142 -6.35 -8.09 4.83
N SER A 143 -6.60 -7.39 3.75
CA SER A 143 -7.93 -6.84 3.45
C SER A 143 -8.41 -7.09 2.03
N GLN A 144 -7.58 -7.72 1.18
CA GLN A 144 -7.78 -7.75 -0.27
C GLN A 144 -7.94 -6.34 -0.87
N PHE A 145 -7.17 -5.38 -0.36
CA PHE A 145 -7.27 -3.96 -0.69
C PHE A 145 -8.66 -3.34 -0.46
N ASN A 146 -9.39 -3.81 0.54
CA ASN A 146 -10.65 -3.19 0.96
C ASN A 146 -10.38 -2.19 2.10
N PRO A 147 -10.49 -0.87 1.88
CA PRO A 147 -10.22 0.13 2.91
C PRO A 147 -11.26 0.13 4.05
N HIS A 148 -12.40 -0.53 3.84
CA HIS A 148 -13.47 -0.67 4.82
C HIS A 148 -13.53 -2.06 5.45
N ALA A 149 -12.48 -2.88 5.25
CA ALA A 149 -12.44 -4.21 5.85
C ALA A 149 -12.41 -4.11 7.38
N ARG A 150 -13.21 -4.97 8.01
CA ARG A 150 -13.27 -5.10 9.46
C ARG A 150 -13.27 -6.56 9.86
N SER A 151 -12.39 -6.93 10.77
CA SER A 151 -12.30 -8.29 11.31
C SER A 151 -13.14 -8.46 12.60
N PRO A 152 -13.42 -9.70 13.03
CA PRO A 152 -14.03 -9.98 14.32
C PRO A 152 -13.24 -9.43 15.53
N SER A 153 -11.93 -9.32 15.41
CA SER A 153 -11.03 -8.72 16.41
C SER A 153 -10.96 -7.19 16.33
N ALA A 154 -11.89 -6.56 15.59
CA ALA A 154 -11.94 -5.13 15.33
C ALA A 154 -10.70 -4.54 14.65
N ALA A 155 -9.99 -5.35 13.90
CA ALA A 155 -8.98 -4.83 12.97
C ALA A 155 -9.67 -4.10 11.82
N GLU A 156 -9.09 -3.00 11.33
CA GLU A 156 -9.71 -2.08 10.39
C GLU A 156 -8.77 -1.67 9.26
N GLY A 157 -9.35 -1.42 8.08
CA GLY A 157 -8.70 -0.79 6.94
C GLY A 157 -7.83 -1.72 6.12
N LEU A 158 -7.01 -1.12 5.24
CA LEU A 158 -6.13 -1.85 4.31
C LEU A 158 -5.14 -2.76 5.06
N TRP A 159 -4.59 -2.26 6.15
CA TRP A 159 -3.51 -2.84 6.94
C TRP A 159 -3.99 -3.67 8.14
N GLN A 160 -5.29 -3.74 8.37
CA GLN A 160 -5.93 -4.50 9.45
C GLN A 160 -5.32 -4.24 10.84
N PHE A 161 -5.08 -2.96 11.15
CA PHE A 161 -4.66 -2.59 12.50
C PHE A 161 -5.75 -2.90 13.52
N ILE A 162 -5.41 -3.65 14.57
CA ILE A 162 -6.25 -3.75 15.76
C ILE A 162 -6.19 -2.42 16.55
N PRO A 163 -7.23 -2.09 17.38
CA PRO A 163 -7.29 -0.79 18.04
C PRO A 163 -6.07 -0.43 18.89
N SER A 164 -5.48 -1.39 19.60
CA SER A 164 -4.31 -1.17 20.45
C SER A 164 -3.08 -0.81 19.64
N THR A 165 -2.76 -1.62 18.63
CA THR A 165 -1.58 -1.40 17.77
C THR A 165 -1.74 -0.11 16.96
N GLY A 166 -2.94 0.19 16.45
CA GLY A 166 -3.17 1.46 15.76
C GLY A 166 -2.88 2.68 16.66
N ARG A 167 -3.28 2.64 17.93
CA ARG A 167 -2.95 3.73 18.89
C ARG A 167 -1.46 3.81 19.23
N GLN A 168 -0.78 2.66 19.29
CA GLN A 168 0.67 2.61 19.54
C GLN A 168 1.46 3.28 18.40
N PHE A 169 0.93 3.24 17.19
CA PHE A 169 1.50 3.88 16.00
C PHE A 169 0.72 5.16 15.60
N ASP A 170 0.23 5.91 16.61
CA ASP A 170 -0.35 7.25 16.51
C ASP A 170 -1.60 7.38 15.60
N LEU A 171 -2.27 6.26 15.25
CA LEU A 171 -3.53 6.31 14.52
C LEU A 171 -4.68 6.73 15.42
N LYS A 172 -5.25 7.91 15.17
CA LYS A 172 -6.40 8.45 15.92
C LYS A 172 -7.62 7.57 15.73
N GLN A 173 -8.28 7.28 16.85
CA GLN A 173 -9.49 6.46 16.89
C GLN A 173 -10.48 7.07 17.85
N ASN A 174 -11.55 7.64 17.33
CA ASN A 174 -12.66 8.17 18.11
C ASN A 174 -13.98 7.95 17.35
N LYS A 175 -15.09 8.46 17.89
CA LYS A 175 -16.42 8.27 17.26
C LYS A 175 -16.58 8.96 15.88
N TRP A 176 -15.69 9.87 15.51
CA TRP A 176 -15.78 10.65 14.29
C TRP A 176 -14.71 10.28 13.26
N VAL A 177 -13.54 9.84 13.73
CA VAL A 177 -12.36 9.58 12.91
C VAL A 177 -11.74 8.25 13.35
N ASP A 178 -11.41 7.42 12.36
CA ASP A 178 -10.62 6.22 12.53
C ASP A 178 -9.52 6.18 11.44
N GLU A 179 -8.33 6.66 11.80
CA GLU A 179 -7.19 6.77 10.87
C GLU A 179 -6.62 5.42 10.43
N ARG A 180 -7.07 4.30 11.02
CA ARG A 180 -6.74 2.95 10.50
C ARG A 180 -7.31 2.72 9.10
N ARG A 181 -8.31 3.52 8.68
CA ARG A 181 -8.91 3.51 7.35
C ARG A 181 -8.32 4.57 6.42
N ASP A 182 -7.55 5.51 6.94
CA ASP A 182 -6.86 6.51 6.15
C ASP A 182 -5.68 5.89 5.42
N LEU A 183 -5.57 6.10 4.10
CA LEU A 183 -4.51 5.51 3.30
C LEU A 183 -3.13 5.96 3.76
N VAL A 184 -2.95 7.27 3.94
CA VAL A 184 -1.63 7.86 4.19
C VAL A 184 -1.19 7.54 5.62
N ALA A 185 -2.05 7.81 6.60
CA ALA A 185 -1.75 7.58 8.00
C ALA A 185 -1.50 6.08 8.28
N SER A 186 -2.42 5.20 7.83
CA SER A 186 -2.29 3.77 8.10
C SER A 186 -1.12 3.13 7.36
N THR A 187 -0.77 3.58 6.13
CA THR A 187 0.40 3.06 5.43
C THR A 187 1.68 3.44 6.16
N ARG A 188 1.83 4.70 6.56
CA ARG A 188 3.02 5.13 7.32
C ARG A 188 3.16 4.37 8.63
N ALA A 189 2.08 4.26 9.38
CA ALA A 189 2.04 3.48 10.62
C ALA A 189 2.39 2.00 10.41
N ALA A 190 1.90 1.38 9.32
CA ALA A 190 2.21 -0.01 9.00
C ALA A 190 3.69 -0.22 8.68
N LEU A 191 4.29 0.68 7.90
CA LEU A 191 5.71 0.60 7.58
C LEU A 191 6.58 0.90 8.80
N ASP A 192 6.17 1.82 9.68
CA ASP A 192 6.85 2.08 10.95
C ASP A 192 6.77 0.85 11.88
N TYR A 193 5.61 0.19 11.95
CA TYR A 193 5.44 -1.06 12.71
C TYR A 193 6.29 -2.18 12.12
N LEU A 194 6.31 -2.37 10.81
CA LEU A 194 7.13 -3.38 10.15
C LEU A 194 8.64 -3.12 10.35
N THR A 195 9.07 -1.85 10.34
CA THR A 195 10.45 -1.47 10.70
C THR A 195 10.77 -1.89 12.14
N TYR A 196 9.92 -1.54 13.09
CA TYR A 196 10.07 -1.93 14.49
C TYR A 196 10.18 -3.45 14.66
N LEU A 197 9.36 -4.22 13.94
CA LEU A 197 9.40 -5.68 13.98
C LEU A 197 10.67 -6.25 13.35
N TYR A 198 11.13 -5.63 12.26
CA TYR A 198 12.39 -6.02 11.64
C TYR A 198 13.59 -5.71 12.53
N ASP A 199 13.64 -4.54 13.15
CA ASP A 199 14.69 -4.17 14.09
C ASP A 199 14.76 -5.13 15.30
N MET A 200 13.61 -5.67 15.71
CA MET A 200 13.53 -6.66 16.79
C MET A 200 14.11 -8.02 16.42
N HIS A 201 13.92 -8.47 15.18
CA HIS A 201 14.23 -9.84 14.77
C HIS A 201 15.45 -9.94 13.84
N GLY A 202 15.78 -8.88 13.09
CA GLY A 202 16.79 -8.90 12.03
C GLY A 202 16.40 -9.79 10.84
N ASP A 203 15.13 -10.20 10.76
CA ASP A 203 14.62 -11.15 9.76
C ASP A 203 13.20 -10.76 9.33
N TRP A 204 12.98 -10.66 8.01
CA TRP A 204 11.69 -10.25 7.47
C TRP A 204 10.58 -11.30 7.66
N HIS A 205 10.92 -12.60 7.62
CA HIS A 205 9.92 -13.63 7.87
C HIS A 205 9.41 -13.57 9.32
N LEU A 206 10.30 -13.40 10.28
CA LEU A 206 9.94 -13.23 11.69
C LEU A 206 9.17 -11.91 11.93
N ALA A 207 9.54 -10.83 11.23
CA ALA A 207 8.81 -9.57 11.27
C ALA A 207 7.38 -9.72 10.74
N LEU A 208 7.21 -10.40 9.60
CA LEU A 208 5.90 -10.68 9.01
C LEU A 208 5.04 -11.61 9.88
N LEU A 209 5.64 -12.64 10.49
CA LEU A 209 4.95 -13.49 11.48
C LEU A 209 4.51 -12.67 12.69
N SER A 210 5.34 -11.74 13.15
CA SER A 210 5.03 -10.85 14.28
C SER A 210 3.91 -9.87 13.95
N TYR A 211 3.86 -9.37 12.72
CA TYR A 211 2.77 -8.55 12.24
C TYR A 211 1.42 -9.29 12.31
N ASN A 212 1.41 -10.56 11.90
CA ASN A 212 0.19 -11.39 11.90
C ASN A 212 -0.20 -11.92 13.29
N TRP A 213 0.76 -12.43 14.07
CA TRP A 213 0.48 -13.16 15.32
C TRP A 213 0.83 -12.38 16.59
N GLY A 214 1.44 -11.23 16.44
CA GLY A 214 1.95 -10.38 17.52
C GLY A 214 3.37 -10.76 17.94
N GLU A 215 4.18 -9.73 18.14
CA GLU A 215 5.61 -9.83 18.45
C GLU A 215 5.91 -10.67 19.70
N GLY A 216 5.11 -10.51 20.75
CA GLY A 216 5.31 -11.29 21.99
C GLY A 216 5.10 -12.79 21.80
N SER A 217 4.23 -13.20 20.87
CA SER A 217 4.00 -14.62 20.56
C SER A 217 5.15 -15.20 19.76
N VAL A 218 5.61 -14.45 18.75
CA VAL A 218 6.75 -14.87 17.92
C VAL A 218 8.04 -14.94 18.75
N LEU A 219 8.31 -13.94 19.61
CA LEU A 219 9.46 -13.99 20.52
C LEU A 219 9.46 -15.22 21.41
N ARG A 220 8.30 -15.63 21.95
CA ARG A 220 8.21 -16.87 22.75
C ARG A 220 8.48 -18.12 21.92
N ALA A 221 7.97 -18.16 20.67
CA ALA A 221 8.21 -19.28 19.77
C ALA A 221 9.71 -19.37 19.37
N VAL A 222 10.32 -18.25 19.04
CA VAL A 222 11.76 -18.14 18.75
C VAL A 222 12.59 -18.62 19.92
N LYS A 223 12.33 -18.12 21.14
CA LYS A 223 13.02 -18.53 22.35
C LYS A 223 12.92 -20.04 22.58
N LYS A 224 11.72 -20.60 22.42
CA LYS A 224 11.49 -22.05 22.57
C LYS A 224 12.30 -22.88 21.56
N ALA A 225 12.36 -22.45 20.30
CA ALA A 225 13.18 -23.11 19.29
C ALA A 225 14.67 -23.07 19.66
N GLN A 226 15.18 -21.90 20.06
CA GLN A 226 16.57 -21.72 20.48
C GLN A 226 16.93 -22.58 21.72
N GLU A 227 16.04 -22.64 22.71
CA GLU A 227 16.22 -23.52 23.87
C GLU A 227 16.27 -25.01 23.51
N ALA A 228 15.61 -25.37 22.39
CA ALA A 228 15.69 -26.72 21.81
C ALA A 228 16.92 -26.95 20.89
N GLY A 229 17.78 -25.92 20.73
CA GLY A 229 18.94 -25.97 19.85
C GLY A 229 18.60 -25.89 18.36
N LEU A 230 17.42 -25.35 18.01
CA LEU A 230 16.94 -25.21 16.65
C LEU A 230 17.06 -23.77 16.18
N GLU A 231 17.40 -23.60 14.91
CA GLU A 231 17.29 -22.28 14.24
C GLU A 231 15.82 -21.84 14.15
N PRO A 232 15.50 -20.54 14.38
CA PRO A 232 14.12 -20.03 14.40
C PRO A 232 13.54 -19.84 12.99
N THR A 233 13.52 -20.90 12.19
CA THR A 233 12.92 -20.93 10.85
C THR A 233 11.42 -21.24 10.92
N LEU A 234 10.68 -20.97 9.83
CA LEU A 234 9.25 -21.28 9.74
C LEU A 234 8.91 -22.73 10.11
N ASP A 235 9.79 -23.67 9.73
CA ASP A 235 9.58 -25.11 9.97
C ASP A 235 9.82 -25.50 11.42
N ASN A 236 10.71 -24.79 12.12
CA ASN A 236 11.11 -25.08 13.49
C ASN A 236 10.28 -24.33 14.53
N LEU A 237 9.50 -23.33 14.11
CA LEU A 237 8.64 -22.57 15.01
C LEU A 237 7.29 -23.28 15.23
N GLU A 238 6.86 -23.37 16.47
CA GLU A 238 5.52 -23.81 16.82
C GLU A 238 4.53 -22.65 16.57
N LEU A 239 3.98 -22.60 15.38
CA LEU A 239 3.06 -21.55 14.93
C LEU A 239 1.62 -22.07 14.79
N PRO A 240 0.60 -21.24 15.05
CA PRO A 240 -0.76 -21.54 14.63
C PRO A 240 -0.85 -21.80 13.13
N LEU A 241 -1.80 -22.62 12.70
CA LEU A 241 -1.96 -22.99 11.29
C LEU A 241 -2.17 -21.76 10.39
N GLU A 242 -2.91 -20.77 10.86
CA GLU A 242 -3.14 -19.51 10.15
C GLU A 242 -1.82 -18.76 9.91
N THR A 243 -1.00 -18.64 10.95
CA THR A 243 0.29 -17.95 10.90
C THR A 243 1.31 -18.70 10.04
N LYS A 244 1.32 -20.03 10.07
CA LYS A 244 2.14 -20.86 9.15
C LYS A 244 1.83 -20.58 7.67
N HIS A 245 0.59 -20.26 7.37
CA HIS A 245 0.14 -19.96 6.00
C HIS A 245 0.21 -18.47 5.65
N TYR A 246 0.67 -17.62 6.55
CA TYR A 246 0.67 -16.18 6.33
C TYR A 246 1.69 -15.77 5.25
N ILE A 247 2.97 -16.11 5.46
CA ILE A 247 4.02 -15.78 4.49
C ILE A 247 3.78 -16.46 3.13
N PRO A 248 3.39 -17.75 3.03
CA PRO A 248 3.04 -18.38 1.75
C PRO A 248 1.88 -17.71 0.98
N LYS A 249 1.17 -16.75 1.58
CA LYS A 249 0.15 -15.95 0.87
C LYS A 249 0.73 -14.70 0.22
N LEU A 250 1.86 -14.22 0.69
CA LEU A 250 2.55 -13.06 0.15
C LEU A 250 3.25 -13.39 -1.16
#